data_b7b23f8d591f099407efb03e7ff00c13
#
_entry.id   b7b23f8d591f099407efb03e7ff00c13
#
_cell.length_a   1.000
_cell.length_b   1.000
_cell.length_c   1.000
_cell.angle_alpha   90.00
_cell.angle_beta   90.00
_cell.angle_gamma   90.00
#
_symmetry.space_group_name_H-M   'P 1'
#
loop_
_entity.id
_entity.type
_entity.pdbx_description
1 polymer ?
#
loop_
_entity_poly.entity_id
_entity_poly.type
_entity_poly.pdbx_seq_one_letter_code
_entity_poly.pdbx_strand_id
1 'polypeptide(L)'
;MEINNYLVDKWVEAIIAVKFDLEEGQLTDFCYPKNRYPHALTKLLAYFSFPDSYVFSPEGQLYYVFELMSEDREELYCYTFFTQKKDSTNPRGYFQKSIVLVSTVKLVKVFHVILKTINKMYFDSDMDNKTLVDAYLTLNANKPPNELLGGGKCVVSVKEKNLKVSINRVLSDV
;
A
#
# COMPACT_ATOMS: atom_id res chain seq x y z
N MET A 1 -31.02 11.64 7.71
CA MET A 1 -30.00 10.69 7.29
C MET A 1 -28.71 11.08 8.02
N GLU A 2 -28.44 10.44 9.13
CA GLU A 2 -27.22 10.68 9.90
C GLU A 2 -26.05 10.15 9.09
N ILE A 3 -25.19 11.06 8.64
CA ILE A 3 -23.88 10.70 8.12
C ILE A 3 -23.10 10.23 9.36
N ASN A 4 -22.96 8.91 9.50
CA ASN A 4 -22.06 8.34 10.50
C ASN A 4 -20.67 8.92 10.25
N ASN A 5 -20.33 9.92 11.04
CA ASN A 5 -18.97 10.42 11.19
C ASN A 5 -18.15 9.34 11.89
N TYR A 6 -17.74 8.30 11.15
CA TYR A 6 -16.67 7.45 11.60
C TYR A 6 -15.41 8.33 11.61
N LEU A 7 -15.05 8.76 12.81
CA LEU A 7 -13.75 9.37 13.07
C LEU A 7 -12.70 8.31 12.73
N VAL A 8 -12.13 8.41 11.54
CA VAL A 8 -11.02 7.54 11.14
C VAL A 8 -9.80 8.04 11.90
N ASP A 9 -9.44 7.38 12.99
CA ASP A 9 -8.27 7.74 13.80
C ASP A 9 -6.97 7.60 13.00
N LYS A 10 -6.93 6.63 12.10
CA LYS A 10 -5.83 6.40 11.17
C LYS A 10 -6.38 6.20 9.77
N TRP A 11 -5.70 6.73 8.77
CA TRP A 11 -6.07 6.46 7.40
C TRP A 11 -5.17 5.39 6.73
N VAL A 12 -4.03 5.07 7.33
CA VAL A 12 -3.19 3.94 6.96
C VAL A 12 -3.12 2.97 8.14
N GLU A 13 -3.66 1.78 7.96
CA GLU A 13 -3.72 0.74 8.98
C GLU A 13 -2.41 -0.06 9.06
N ALA A 14 -1.79 -0.30 7.92
CA ALA A 14 -0.52 -1.02 7.84
C ALA A 14 0.25 -0.68 6.57
N ILE A 15 1.57 -0.86 6.64
CA ILE A 15 2.47 -0.91 5.49
C ILE A 15 3.20 -2.25 5.49
N ILE A 16 3.24 -2.90 4.33
CA ILE A 16 3.71 -4.26 4.20
C ILE A 16 4.62 -4.37 2.99
N ALA A 17 5.75 -5.05 3.15
CA ALA A 17 6.59 -5.46 2.02
C ALA A 17 6.46 -6.97 1.82
N VAL A 18 6.24 -7.38 0.59
CA VAL A 18 6.07 -8.77 0.17
C VAL A 18 7.13 -9.11 -0.84
N LYS A 19 7.78 -10.25 -0.67
CA LYS A 19 8.76 -10.83 -1.60
C LYS A 19 8.25 -12.14 -2.18
N PHE A 20 8.86 -12.60 -3.24
CA PHE A 20 8.66 -13.94 -3.75
C PHE A 20 9.78 -14.86 -3.29
N ASP A 21 9.42 -15.97 -2.70
CA ASP A 21 10.28 -17.08 -2.35
C ASP A 21 10.08 -18.24 -3.32
N LEU A 22 11.15 -18.95 -3.69
CA LEU A 22 11.08 -20.03 -4.68
C LEU A 22 10.35 -21.28 -4.19
N GLU A 23 10.37 -21.52 -2.89
CA GLU A 23 9.76 -22.71 -2.29
C GLU A 23 8.37 -22.41 -1.74
N GLU A 24 8.20 -21.25 -1.12
CA GLU A 24 6.99 -20.88 -0.40
C GLU A 24 6.06 -19.91 -1.16
N GLY A 25 6.54 -19.33 -2.26
CA GLY A 25 5.77 -18.35 -3.04
C GLY A 25 5.81 -16.93 -2.44
N GLN A 26 4.67 -16.27 -2.38
CA GLN A 26 4.57 -14.90 -1.88
C GLN A 26 4.66 -14.89 -0.34
N LEU A 27 5.68 -14.20 0.19
CA LEU A 27 5.92 -14.10 1.62
C LEU A 27 5.93 -12.65 2.08
N THR A 28 5.32 -12.40 3.23
CA THR A 28 5.47 -11.13 3.93
C THR A 28 6.88 -11.02 4.48
N ASP A 29 7.65 -10.10 3.90
CA ASP A 29 9.02 -9.82 4.28
C ASP A 29 9.10 -8.80 5.43
N PHE A 30 8.15 -7.89 5.48
CA PHE A 30 8.03 -6.87 6.51
C PHE A 30 6.57 -6.44 6.69
N CYS A 31 6.18 -6.14 7.93
CA CYS A 31 4.87 -5.58 8.25
C CYS A 31 4.98 -4.58 9.41
N TYR A 32 4.40 -3.41 9.24
CA TYR A 32 4.29 -2.43 10.32
C TYR A 32 2.87 -1.81 10.37
N PRO A 33 2.20 -1.74 11.53
CA PRO A 33 2.63 -2.28 12.82
C PRO A 33 2.80 -3.81 12.82
N LYS A 34 3.74 -4.29 13.62
CA LYS A 34 4.03 -5.72 13.71
C LYS A 34 2.78 -6.47 14.23
N ASN A 35 2.49 -7.62 13.64
CA ASN A 35 1.34 -8.46 14.01
C ASN A 35 -0.02 -7.73 13.92
N ARG A 36 -0.15 -6.77 12.98
CA ARG A 36 -1.41 -6.02 12.80
C ARG A 36 -2.59 -6.91 12.44
N TYR A 37 -2.34 -7.96 11.68
CA TYR A 37 -3.36 -8.89 11.18
C TYR A 37 -3.05 -10.34 11.55
N PRO A 38 -4.10 -11.19 11.68
CA PRO A 38 -3.92 -12.63 11.84
C PRO A 38 -3.12 -13.24 10.69
N HIS A 39 -2.44 -14.36 10.95
CA HIS A 39 -1.60 -15.03 9.95
C HIS A 39 -2.35 -15.37 8.66
N ALA A 40 -3.58 -15.85 8.75
CA ALA A 40 -4.39 -16.20 7.59
C ALA A 40 -4.66 -14.99 6.68
N LEU A 41 -5.00 -13.83 7.26
CA LEU A 41 -5.23 -12.60 6.51
C LEU A 41 -3.93 -12.05 5.90
N THR A 42 -2.83 -12.09 6.66
CA THR A 42 -1.51 -11.68 6.17
C THR A 42 -1.05 -12.53 4.99
N LYS A 43 -1.34 -13.84 5.02
CA LYS A 43 -1.03 -14.75 3.92
C LYS A 43 -1.85 -14.45 2.66
N LEU A 44 -3.14 -14.19 2.80
CA LEU A 44 -4.00 -13.76 1.68
C LEU A 44 -3.53 -12.42 1.10
N LEU A 45 -3.17 -11.48 1.95
CA LEU A 45 -2.67 -10.17 1.55
C LEU A 45 -1.37 -10.33 0.74
N ALA A 46 -0.45 -11.17 1.18
CA ALA A 46 0.77 -11.47 0.45
C ALA A 46 0.49 -12.11 -0.91
N TYR A 47 -0.42 -13.07 -0.95
CA TYR A 47 -0.82 -13.75 -2.18
C TYR A 47 -1.40 -12.79 -3.23
N PHE A 48 -2.36 -11.94 -2.85
CA PHE A 48 -3.00 -10.99 -3.76
C PHE A 48 -2.12 -9.78 -4.11
N SER A 49 -1.04 -9.54 -3.38
CA SER A 49 -0.14 -8.43 -3.66
C SER A 49 0.85 -8.69 -4.80
N PHE A 50 0.85 -9.89 -5.37
CA PHE A 50 1.62 -10.23 -6.56
C PHE A 50 0.66 -10.43 -7.74
N PRO A 51 0.91 -9.78 -8.88
CA PRO A 51 0.16 -10.07 -10.10
C PRO A 51 0.45 -11.51 -10.54
N ASP A 52 -0.52 -12.14 -11.19
CA ASP A 52 -0.31 -13.44 -11.82
C ASP A 52 0.92 -13.39 -12.72
N SER A 53 1.62 -14.54 -12.83
CA SER A 53 2.96 -14.70 -13.39
C SER A 53 3.19 -14.18 -14.83
N TYR A 54 2.23 -13.48 -15.37
CA TYR A 54 2.25 -12.90 -16.70
C TYR A 54 2.76 -11.46 -16.70
N VAL A 55 4.00 -11.26 -16.25
CA VAL A 55 4.67 -9.99 -16.48
C VAL A 55 5.42 -10.11 -17.80
N PHE A 56 4.85 -9.54 -18.87
CA PHE A 56 5.38 -9.60 -20.23
C PHE A 56 6.72 -8.88 -20.43
N SER A 57 7.14 -8.08 -19.47
CA SER A 57 8.39 -7.32 -19.53
C SER A 57 9.34 -7.78 -18.43
N PRO A 58 10.65 -7.94 -18.74
CA PRO A 58 11.66 -8.26 -17.74
C PRO A 58 11.78 -7.20 -16.63
N GLU A 59 11.33 -6.00 -16.90
CA GLU A 59 11.29 -4.90 -15.94
C GLU A 59 9.94 -4.20 -16.01
N GLY A 60 9.40 -3.82 -14.88
CA GLY A 60 8.12 -3.11 -14.85
C GLY A 60 7.62 -2.81 -13.46
N GLN A 61 6.63 -1.94 -13.43
CA GLN A 61 5.91 -1.55 -12.22
C GLN A 61 4.42 -1.61 -12.51
N LEU A 62 3.66 -2.08 -11.51
CA LEU A 62 2.21 -2.15 -11.60
C LEU A 62 1.60 -1.63 -10.30
N TYR A 63 0.63 -0.74 -10.43
CA TYR A 63 -0.21 -0.31 -9.32
C TYR A 63 -1.61 -0.88 -9.49
N TYR A 64 -2.14 -1.48 -8.43
CA TYR A 64 -3.52 -1.94 -8.37
C TYR A 64 -4.04 -1.98 -6.93
N VAL A 65 -5.33 -2.17 -6.80
CA VAL A 65 -6.01 -2.23 -5.51
C VAL A 65 -6.84 -3.49 -5.46
N PHE A 66 -6.79 -4.18 -4.34
CA PHE A 66 -7.71 -5.26 -4.03
C PHE A 66 -8.34 -5.05 -2.65
N GLU A 67 -9.46 -5.68 -2.43
CA GLU A 67 -10.24 -5.53 -1.22
C GLU A 67 -10.25 -6.83 -0.43
N LEU A 68 -10.05 -6.74 0.88
CA LEU A 68 -10.16 -7.85 1.81
C LEU A 68 -11.13 -7.46 2.93
N MET A 69 -11.67 -8.46 3.59
CA MET A 69 -12.50 -8.27 4.79
C MET A 69 -11.68 -8.68 6.02
N SER A 70 -11.63 -7.82 7.03
CA SER A 70 -11.06 -8.17 8.32
C SER A 70 -11.96 -9.13 9.10
N GLU A 71 -11.45 -9.71 10.19
CA GLU A 71 -12.26 -10.55 11.09
C GLU A 71 -13.43 -9.77 11.73
N ASP A 72 -13.24 -8.48 11.96
CA ASP A 72 -14.25 -7.56 12.50
C ASP A 72 -15.23 -7.05 11.44
N ARG A 73 -15.17 -7.62 10.22
CA ARG A 73 -15.99 -7.23 9.05
C ARG A 73 -15.76 -5.80 8.57
N GLU A 74 -14.57 -5.26 8.76
CA GLU A 74 -14.15 -4.02 8.13
C GLU A 74 -13.62 -4.29 6.72
N GLU A 75 -14.01 -3.45 5.77
CA GLU A 75 -13.44 -3.46 4.42
C GLU A 75 -12.04 -2.87 4.45
N LEU A 76 -11.07 -3.64 3.96
CA LEU A 76 -9.69 -3.24 3.84
C LEU A 76 -9.33 -3.04 2.38
N TYR A 77 -8.93 -1.82 2.03
CA TYR A 77 -8.41 -1.48 0.70
C TYR A 77 -6.89 -1.65 0.71
N CYS A 78 -6.41 -2.61 -0.08
CA CYS A 78 -4.99 -2.96 -0.16
C CYS A 78 -4.39 -2.34 -1.42
N TYR A 79 -3.78 -1.18 -1.27
CA TYR A 79 -3.12 -0.44 -2.35
C TYR A 79 -1.75 -1.03 -2.56
N THR A 80 -1.51 -1.57 -3.76
CA THR A 80 -0.32 -2.36 -4.05
C THR A 80 0.51 -1.73 -5.14
N PHE A 81 1.80 -1.62 -4.91
CA PHE A 81 2.78 -1.21 -5.90
C PHE A 81 3.79 -2.34 -6.08
N PHE A 82 3.65 -3.06 -7.17
CA PHE A 82 4.53 -4.16 -7.55
C PHE A 82 5.69 -3.62 -8.39
N THR A 83 6.89 -4.09 -8.11
CA THR A 83 8.10 -3.79 -8.87
C THR A 83 8.81 -5.07 -9.26
N GLN A 84 9.14 -5.20 -10.54
CA GLN A 84 9.99 -6.24 -11.09
C GLN A 84 11.20 -5.60 -11.75
N LYS A 85 12.38 -6.14 -11.44
CA LYS A 85 13.66 -5.75 -12.04
C LYS A 85 14.38 -6.98 -12.52
N LYS A 86 15.11 -6.84 -13.64
CA LYS A 86 16.00 -7.90 -14.12
C LYS A 86 17.13 -8.10 -13.07
N ASP A 87 17.35 -9.35 -12.73
CA ASP A 87 18.39 -9.75 -11.79
C ASP A 87 18.98 -11.09 -12.21
N SER A 88 20.17 -11.04 -12.80
CA SER A 88 20.88 -12.24 -13.28
C SER A 88 21.42 -13.12 -12.15
N THR A 89 21.46 -12.61 -10.91
CA THR A 89 21.87 -13.38 -9.73
C THR A 89 20.71 -14.19 -9.14
N ASN A 90 19.48 -13.82 -9.50
CA ASN A 90 18.28 -14.56 -9.08
C ASN A 90 18.03 -15.75 -10.02
N PRO A 91 17.77 -16.96 -9.48
CA PRO A 91 17.51 -18.14 -10.32
C PRO A 91 16.34 -17.98 -11.31
N ARG A 92 15.38 -17.10 -11.00
CA ARG A 92 14.26 -16.75 -11.91
C ARG A 92 14.62 -15.68 -12.93
N GLY A 93 15.80 -15.06 -12.84
CA GLY A 93 16.21 -13.93 -13.67
C GLY A 93 15.59 -12.59 -13.27
N TYR A 94 14.77 -12.54 -12.22
CA TYR A 94 14.06 -11.34 -11.79
C TYR A 94 14.08 -11.19 -10.27
N PHE A 95 14.18 -9.94 -9.85
CA PHE A 95 13.85 -9.51 -8.49
C PHE A 95 12.42 -8.95 -8.49
N GLN A 96 11.60 -9.41 -7.57
CA GLN A 96 10.20 -9.00 -7.45
C GLN A 96 9.88 -8.58 -6.01
N LYS A 97 9.23 -7.45 -5.87
CA LYS A 97 8.77 -6.95 -4.57
C LYS A 97 7.49 -6.13 -4.71
N SER A 98 6.60 -6.30 -3.76
CA SER A 98 5.41 -5.47 -3.61
C SER A 98 5.45 -4.69 -2.32
N ILE A 99 5.06 -3.42 -2.38
CA ILE A 99 4.76 -2.60 -1.22
C ILE A 99 3.26 -2.40 -1.17
N VAL A 100 2.66 -2.69 -0.03
CA VAL A 100 1.22 -2.60 0.18
C VAL A 100 0.92 -1.62 1.30
N LEU A 101 0.04 -0.66 1.02
CA LEU A 101 -0.62 0.16 2.04
C LEU A 101 -2.03 -0.39 2.27
N VAL A 102 -2.37 -0.65 3.50
CA VAL A 102 -3.71 -1.08 3.89
C VAL A 102 -4.44 0.08 4.55
N SER A 103 -5.65 0.35 4.10
CA SER A 103 -6.50 1.44 4.61
C SER A 103 -7.96 1.01 4.63
N THR A 104 -8.74 1.59 5.52
CA THR A 104 -10.21 1.52 5.50
C THR A 104 -10.83 2.62 4.65
N VAL A 105 -10.02 3.50 4.07
CA VAL A 105 -10.47 4.63 3.26
C VAL A 105 -10.22 4.36 1.78
N LYS A 106 -11.26 4.51 0.95
CA LYS A 106 -11.16 4.27 -0.51
C LYS A 106 -10.74 5.54 -1.24
N LEU A 107 -9.42 5.72 -1.42
CA LEU A 107 -8.83 6.89 -2.10
C LEU A 107 -7.78 6.43 -3.13
N VAL A 108 -8.23 5.75 -4.18
CA VAL A 108 -7.37 5.05 -5.16
C VAL A 108 -6.30 5.94 -5.77
N LYS A 109 -6.66 7.13 -6.25
CA LYS A 109 -5.71 8.05 -6.91
C LYS A 109 -4.73 8.66 -5.92
N VAL A 110 -5.18 8.98 -4.71
CA VAL A 110 -4.34 9.56 -3.66
C VAL A 110 -3.27 8.57 -3.22
N PHE A 111 -3.68 7.35 -2.90
CA PHE A 111 -2.76 6.31 -2.49
C PHE A 111 -1.83 5.85 -3.62
N HIS A 112 -2.23 5.98 -4.87
CA HIS A 112 -1.32 5.76 -6.01
C HIS A 112 -0.12 6.72 -5.95
N VAL A 113 -0.36 8.01 -5.82
CA VAL A 113 0.72 9.01 -5.74
C VAL A 113 1.61 8.79 -4.52
N ILE A 114 0.99 8.53 -3.37
CA ILE A 114 1.69 8.25 -2.12
C ILE A 114 2.56 7.00 -2.26
N LEU A 115 1.98 5.91 -2.69
CA LEU A 115 2.65 4.61 -2.74
C LEU A 115 3.77 4.58 -3.80
N LYS A 116 3.57 5.25 -4.94
CA LYS A 116 4.62 5.44 -5.95
C LYS A 116 5.84 6.16 -5.36
N THR A 117 5.60 7.18 -4.54
CA THR A 117 6.67 7.93 -3.85
C THR A 117 7.38 7.07 -2.80
N ILE A 118 6.61 6.34 -1.98
CA ILE A 118 7.15 5.43 -0.97
C ILE A 118 8.00 4.34 -1.64
N ASN A 119 7.50 3.73 -2.71
CA ASN A 119 8.21 2.68 -3.43
C ASN A 119 9.57 3.20 -3.95
N LYS A 120 9.59 4.40 -4.55
CA LYS A 120 10.84 5.02 -4.99
C LYS A 120 11.80 5.23 -3.82
N MET A 121 11.34 5.83 -2.73
CA MET A 121 12.18 6.08 -1.54
C MET A 121 12.71 4.80 -0.92
N TYR A 122 11.91 3.75 -0.90
CA TYR A 122 12.30 2.44 -0.37
C TYR A 122 13.42 1.81 -1.19
N PHE A 123 13.33 1.84 -2.52
CA PHE A 123 14.40 1.35 -3.38
C PHE A 123 15.64 2.24 -3.37
N ASP A 124 15.48 3.56 -3.28
CA ASP A 124 16.60 4.51 -3.17
C ASP A 124 17.37 4.34 -1.84
N SER A 125 16.73 3.83 -0.80
CA SER A 125 17.35 3.52 0.50
C SER A 125 17.88 2.09 0.62
N ASP A 126 18.08 1.40 -0.50
CA ASP A 126 18.47 0.00 -0.55
C ASP A 126 17.51 -0.93 0.23
N MET A 127 16.22 -0.66 0.08
CA MET A 127 15.13 -1.42 0.71
C MET A 127 15.19 -1.45 2.25
N ASP A 128 15.63 -0.35 2.85
CA ASP A 128 15.61 -0.19 4.30
C ASP A 128 14.18 -0.07 4.81
N ASN A 129 13.77 -1.03 5.62
CA ASN A 129 12.44 -1.08 6.23
C ASN A 129 12.12 0.12 7.12
N LYS A 130 13.14 0.83 7.64
CA LYS A 130 12.94 2.09 8.35
C LYS A 130 12.24 3.13 7.48
N THR A 131 12.50 3.13 6.17
CA THR A 131 11.80 4.00 5.22
C THR A 131 10.29 3.76 5.23
N LEU A 132 9.85 2.52 5.33
CA LEU A 132 8.43 2.15 5.40
C LEU A 132 7.81 2.57 6.73
N VAL A 133 8.53 2.38 7.83
CA VAL A 133 8.07 2.83 9.17
C VAL A 133 7.89 4.34 9.21
N ASP A 134 8.90 5.08 8.76
CA ASP A 134 8.86 6.55 8.72
C ASP A 134 7.72 7.05 7.83
N ALA A 135 7.47 6.41 6.70
CA ALA A 135 6.36 6.73 5.81
C ALA A 135 5.00 6.50 6.50
N TYR A 136 4.82 5.36 7.15
CA TYR A 136 3.60 5.05 7.90
C TYR A 136 3.34 6.08 9.01
N LEU A 137 4.35 6.38 9.82
CA LEU A 137 4.23 7.34 10.92
C LEU A 137 3.90 8.74 10.40
N THR A 138 4.58 9.19 9.35
CA THR A 138 4.38 10.52 8.77
C THR A 138 2.99 10.65 8.14
N LEU A 139 2.52 9.61 7.44
CA LEU A 139 1.18 9.59 6.84
C LEU A 139 0.08 9.72 7.89
N ASN A 140 0.17 8.97 8.98
CA ASN A 140 -0.83 9.02 10.04
C ASN A 140 -0.75 10.29 10.88
N ALA A 141 0.45 10.84 11.10
CA ALA A 141 0.63 12.12 11.79
C ALA A 141 0.05 13.30 10.98
N ASN A 142 0.04 13.22 9.65
CA ASN A 142 -0.44 14.25 8.74
C ASN A 142 -1.71 13.82 7.99
N LYS A 143 -2.55 13.02 8.65
CA LYS A 143 -3.84 12.61 8.08
C LYS A 143 -4.66 13.85 7.69
N PRO A 144 -5.20 13.91 6.47
CA PRO A 144 -6.09 14.99 6.09
C PRO A 144 -7.32 15.07 7.02
N PRO A 145 -7.85 16.27 7.28
CA PRO A 145 -9.12 16.42 7.98
C PRO A 145 -10.22 15.57 7.34
N ASN A 146 -11.11 15.00 8.14
CA ASN A 146 -12.17 14.11 7.66
C ASN A 146 -13.07 14.79 6.60
N GLU A 147 -13.25 16.10 6.69
CA GLU A 147 -14.01 16.88 5.70
C GLU A 147 -13.38 16.82 4.30
N LEU A 148 -12.04 16.75 4.22
CA LEU A 148 -11.33 16.63 2.95
C LEU A 148 -11.36 15.23 2.37
N LEU A 149 -11.65 14.21 3.17
CA LEU A 149 -11.84 12.84 2.67
C LEU A 149 -13.09 12.72 1.78
N GLY A 150 -14.02 13.67 1.88
CA GLY A 150 -15.19 13.80 1.01
C GLY A 150 -14.92 14.53 -0.34
N GLY A 151 -13.72 15.07 -0.53
CA GLY A 151 -13.28 15.78 -1.72
C GLY A 151 -12.53 17.06 -1.38
N GLY A 152 -11.55 17.42 -2.18
CA GLY A 152 -10.74 18.62 -1.99
C GLY A 152 -9.28 18.45 -2.41
N LYS A 153 -8.49 19.48 -2.14
CA LYS A 153 -7.04 19.46 -2.36
C LYS A 153 -6.34 19.55 -1.03
N CYS A 154 -5.37 18.70 -0.82
CA CYS A 154 -4.54 18.73 0.38
C CYS A 154 -3.08 18.42 0.07
N VAL A 155 -2.23 18.67 1.04
CA VAL A 155 -0.82 18.26 1.01
C VAL A 155 -0.66 17.08 1.94
N VAL A 156 -0.10 16.01 1.42
CA VAL A 156 0.23 14.81 2.18
C VAL A 156 1.74 14.71 2.31
N SER A 157 2.22 14.62 3.52
CA SER A 157 3.64 14.46 3.79
C SER A 157 4.02 12.99 3.87
N VAL A 158 5.06 12.63 3.10
CA VAL A 158 5.68 11.31 3.14
C VAL A 158 7.15 11.52 3.41
N LYS A 159 7.59 11.28 4.65
CA LYS A 159 8.92 11.65 5.10
C LYS A 159 9.18 13.16 4.87
N GLU A 160 10.21 13.48 4.11
CA GLU A 160 10.60 14.85 3.76
C GLU A 160 9.89 15.40 2.52
N LYS A 161 9.04 14.59 1.87
CA LYS A 161 8.33 14.97 0.65
C LYS A 161 6.91 15.39 0.94
N ASN A 162 6.56 16.56 0.46
CA ASN A 162 5.21 17.08 0.49
C ASN A 162 4.54 16.85 -0.87
N LEU A 163 3.51 16.03 -0.88
CA LEU A 163 2.75 15.67 -2.07
C LEU A 163 1.44 16.47 -2.11
N LYS A 164 1.25 17.24 -3.18
CA LYS A 164 -0.05 17.87 -3.45
C LYS A 164 -0.97 16.80 -4.06
N VAL A 165 -2.05 16.49 -3.39
CA VAL A 165 -3.03 15.50 -3.85
C VAL A 165 -4.41 16.11 -3.94
N SER A 166 -5.18 15.66 -4.92
CA SER A 166 -6.59 16.02 -5.06
C SER A 166 -7.43 14.82 -4.69
N ILE A 167 -8.29 14.98 -3.70
CA ILE A 167 -9.25 13.97 -3.30
C ILE A 167 -10.53 14.29 -4.09
N ASN A 168 -10.80 13.50 -5.10
CA ASN A 168 -12.04 13.60 -5.86
C ASN A 168 -13.07 12.67 -5.22
N ARG A 169 -14.21 13.21 -4.87
CA ARG A 169 -15.36 12.40 -4.49
C ARG A 169 -15.72 11.57 -5.72
N VAL A 170 -15.49 10.28 -5.65
CA VAL A 170 -16.13 9.36 -6.59
C VAL A 170 -17.60 9.39 -6.20
N LEU A 171 -18.43 10.11 -6.97
CA LEU A 171 -19.85 9.90 -6.92
C LEU A 171 -20.02 8.41 -7.26
N SER A 172 -20.43 7.62 -6.26
CA SER A 172 -20.90 6.27 -6.53
C SER A 172 -22.05 6.44 -7.49
N ASP A 173 -21.84 6.07 -8.73
CA ASP A 173 -22.95 5.91 -9.67
C ASP A 173 -23.91 4.92 -9.04
N VAL A 174 -25.11 5.40 -8.81
CA VAL A 174 -26.25 4.68 -8.32
C VAL A 174 -26.66 3.64 -9.36
#